data_a82bcdd44e669e851a48f176db7292a1
#
_entry.id   a82bcdd44e669e851a48f176db7292a1
#
_cell.length_a   1.000
_cell.length_b   1.000
_cell.length_c   1.000
_cell.angle_alpha   90.00
_cell.angle_beta   90.00
_cell.angle_gamma   90.00
#
_symmetry.space_group_name_H-M   'P 1'
#
loop_
_entity.id
_entity.type
_entity.pdbx_description
1 polymer ?
#
loop_
_entity_poly.entity_id
_entity_poly.type
_entity_poly.pdbx_seq_one_letter_code
_entity_poly.pdbx_strand_id
1 'polypeptide(L)'
;NDRVSDVIGRKKRSYIADGKELSPSQMLERLGFTSAQLSTPVKDLSGGQKRRLQLMLILLDEPNVLILDEPSNDLDTDMLAAMEDLLDTWPGTLLVVSHDRYLMERVTDQQYAVIDGSFRHLPGGVDEYLALSAAGAGGSAAGSAQARAASSAQASAEPDTPKVSGAE
;
A
#
# COMPACT_ATOMS: atom_id res chain seq x y z
N ASN A 1 -10.82 -28.43 -13.19
CA ASN A 1 -12.09 -27.78 -12.75
C ASN A 1 -12.27 -27.89 -11.23
N ASP A 2 -11.22 -27.54 -10.47
CA ASP A 2 -11.23 -27.66 -9.02
C ASP A 2 -12.20 -26.62 -8.43
N ARG A 3 -13.01 -27.03 -7.48
CA ARG A 3 -13.86 -26.13 -6.71
C ARG A 3 -13.03 -25.44 -5.64
N VAL A 4 -13.51 -24.32 -5.14
CA VAL A 4 -12.83 -23.55 -4.06
C VAL A 4 -12.57 -24.45 -2.85
N SER A 5 -13.57 -25.21 -2.40
CA SER A 5 -13.46 -26.15 -1.29
C SER A 5 -12.39 -27.24 -1.51
N ASP A 6 -12.24 -27.73 -2.75
CA ASP A 6 -11.28 -28.79 -3.08
C ASP A 6 -9.83 -28.28 -3.00
N VAL A 7 -9.60 -27.05 -3.49
CA VAL A 7 -8.27 -26.42 -3.48
C VAL A 7 -7.78 -26.23 -2.05
N ILE A 8 -8.65 -25.77 -1.16
CA ILE A 8 -8.31 -25.52 0.23
C ILE A 8 -8.21 -26.80 1.04
N GLY A 9 -9.11 -27.74 0.82
CA GLY A 9 -9.08 -29.03 1.52
C GLY A 9 -7.82 -29.86 1.25
N ARG A 10 -7.07 -29.56 0.16
CA ARG A 10 -5.77 -30.18 -0.12
C ARG A 10 -4.63 -29.56 0.68
N LYS A 11 -4.77 -28.33 1.17
CA LYS A 11 -3.71 -27.63 1.89
C LYS A 11 -3.61 -28.08 3.34
N LYS A 12 -4.69 -27.98 4.09
CA LYS A 12 -4.75 -28.40 5.50
C LYS A 12 -6.16 -28.85 5.85
N ARG A 13 -6.27 -29.75 6.83
CA ARG A 13 -7.57 -30.28 7.30
C ARG A 13 -8.22 -29.38 8.36
N SER A 14 -7.42 -28.63 9.10
CA SER A 14 -7.89 -27.70 10.13
C SER A 14 -6.88 -26.59 10.39
N TYR A 15 -7.37 -25.49 10.93
CA TYR A 15 -6.61 -24.27 11.25
C TYR A 15 -6.92 -23.84 12.65
N ILE A 16 -5.95 -23.25 13.36
CA ILE A 16 -6.16 -22.65 14.66
C ILE A 16 -6.24 -21.13 14.46
N ALA A 17 -7.41 -20.55 14.74
CA ALA A 17 -7.59 -19.11 14.79
C ALA A 17 -8.32 -18.76 16.11
N ASP A 18 -7.83 -17.76 16.84
CA ASP A 18 -8.35 -17.35 18.15
C ASP A 18 -8.42 -18.52 19.16
N GLY A 19 -7.45 -19.44 19.11
CA GLY A 19 -7.43 -20.63 19.96
C GLY A 19 -8.49 -21.68 19.66
N LYS A 20 -9.24 -21.54 18.54
CA LYS A 20 -10.24 -22.49 18.06
C LYS A 20 -9.78 -23.17 16.79
N GLU A 21 -10.05 -24.45 16.69
CA GLU A 21 -9.84 -25.22 15.48
C GLU A 21 -10.96 -24.92 14.48
N LEU A 22 -10.60 -24.41 13.31
CA LEU A 22 -11.52 -24.09 12.22
C LEU A 22 -11.29 -25.03 11.03
N SER A 23 -12.38 -25.46 10.42
CA SER A 23 -12.29 -26.14 9.12
C SER A 23 -11.92 -25.15 8.01
N PRO A 24 -11.36 -25.62 6.88
CA PRO A 24 -11.07 -24.78 5.73
C PRO A 24 -12.30 -23.98 5.24
N SER A 25 -13.49 -24.58 5.27
CA SER A 25 -14.74 -23.91 4.88
C SER A 25 -15.12 -22.79 5.83
N GLN A 26 -15.00 -23.00 7.15
CA GLN A 26 -15.26 -21.96 8.15
C GLN A 26 -14.29 -20.78 8.03
N MET A 27 -13.05 -21.06 7.69
CA MET A 27 -12.05 -20.02 7.45
C MET A 27 -12.42 -19.18 6.22
N LEU A 28 -12.87 -19.81 5.13
CA LEU A 28 -13.37 -19.13 3.94
C LEU A 28 -14.62 -18.30 4.20
N GLU A 29 -15.53 -18.82 5.01
CA GLU A 29 -16.74 -18.09 5.41
C GLU A 29 -16.39 -16.83 6.19
N ARG A 30 -15.37 -16.86 7.07
CA ARG A 30 -14.84 -15.64 7.74
C ARG A 30 -14.29 -14.62 6.74
N LEU A 31 -13.71 -15.07 5.63
CA LEU A 31 -13.25 -14.22 4.53
C LEU A 31 -14.37 -13.80 3.56
N GLY A 32 -15.62 -13.97 3.98
CA GLY A 32 -16.79 -13.54 3.21
C GLY A 32 -17.10 -14.41 1.98
N PHE A 33 -16.60 -15.67 1.92
CA PHE A 33 -17.08 -16.63 0.94
C PHE A 33 -18.41 -17.23 1.41
N THR A 34 -19.41 -17.16 0.56
CA THR A 34 -20.68 -17.86 0.82
C THR A 34 -20.54 -19.36 0.56
N SER A 35 -21.39 -20.16 1.19
CA SER A 35 -21.42 -21.61 0.96
C SER A 35 -21.64 -21.97 -0.53
N ALA A 36 -22.37 -21.14 -1.29
CA ALA A 36 -22.52 -21.29 -2.73
C ALA A 36 -21.19 -21.09 -3.47
N GLN A 37 -20.40 -20.10 -3.08
CA GLN A 37 -19.09 -19.82 -3.67
C GLN A 37 -18.05 -20.91 -3.37
N LEU A 38 -18.15 -21.60 -2.23
CA LEU A 38 -17.30 -22.75 -1.90
C LEU A 38 -17.43 -23.89 -2.91
N SER A 39 -18.62 -24.06 -3.49
CA SER A 39 -18.91 -25.07 -4.51
C SER A 39 -18.60 -24.60 -5.93
N THR A 40 -18.24 -23.33 -6.11
CA THR A 40 -17.96 -22.74 -7.42
C THR A 40 -16.58 -23.20 -7.93
N PRO A 41 -16.43 -23.53 -9.22
CA PRO A 41 -15.12 -23.74 -9.81
C PRO A 41 -14.27 -22.48 -9.73
N VAL A 42 -12.99 -22.63 -9.40
CA VAL A 42 -12.05 -21.47 -9.23
C VAL A 42 -11.99 -20.59 -10.50
N LYS A 43 -12.12 -21.19 -11.67
CA LYS A 43 -12.13 -20.46 -12.95
C LYS A 43 -13.28 -19.46 -13.08
N ASP A 44 -14.42 -19.75 -12.44
CA ASP A 44 -15.67 -18.98 -12.54
C ASP A 44 -15.79 -17.89 -11.46
N LEU A 45 -14.80 -17.79 -10.56
CA LEU A 45 -14.72 -16.73 -9.58
C LEU A 45 -14.43 -15.36 -10.24
N SER A 46 -14.96 -14.29 -9.65
CA SER A 46 -14.58 -12.92 -10.02
C SER A 46 -13.10 -12.62 -9.70
N GLY A 47 -12.56 -11.55 -10.26
CA GLY A 47 -11.17 -11.12 -9.97
C GLY A 47 -10.91 -10.91 -8.48
N GLY A 48 -11.80 -10.20 -7.78
CA GLY A 48 -11.71 -9.98 -6.34
C GLY A 48 -11.81 -11.28 -5.53
N GLN A 49 -12.72 -12.20 -5.92
CA GLN A 49 -12.83 -13.50 -5.28
C GLN A 49 -11.58 -14.37 -5.48
N LYS A 50 -10.94 -14.31 -6.66
CA LYS A 50 -9.67 -14.99 -6.91
C LYS A 50 -8.54 -14.45 -6.04
N ARG A 51 -8.45 -13.11 -5.91
CA ARG A 51 -7.46 -12.47 -5.01
C ARG A 51 -7.67 -12.87 -3.55
N ARG A 52 -8.93 -12.86 -3.09
CA ARG A 52 -9.32 -13.31 -1.76
C ARG A 52 -8.88 -14.74 -1.51
N LEU A 53 -9.17 -15.63 -2.44
CA LEU A 53 -8.75 -17.03 -2.36
C LEU A 53 -7.23 -17.16 -2.35
N GLN A 54 -6.52 -16.38 -3.14
CA GLN A 54 -5.06 -16.41 -3.21
C GLN A 54 -4.42 -15.96 -1.88
N LEU A 55 -4.89 -14.86 -1.30
CA LEU A 55 -4.41 -14.39 0.00
C LEU A 55 -4.64 -15.47 1.07
N MET A 56 -5.83 -16.06 1.09
CA MET A 56 -6.16 -17.15 1.97
C MET A 56 -5.17 -18.32 1.84
N LEU A 57 -4.90 -18.78 0.61
CA LEU A 57 -3.98 -19.89 0.37
C LEU A 57 -2.56 -19.59 0.87
N ILE A 58 -2.11 -18.33 0.77
CA ILE A 58 -0.83 -17.88 1.30
C ILE A 58 -0.83 -17.95 2.83
N LEU A 59 -1.87 -17.43 3.48
CA LEU A 59 -1.97 -17.43 4.94
C LEU A 59 -2.09 -18.84 5.53
N LEU A 60 -2.72 -19.75 4.78
CA LEU A 60 -2.84 -21.16 5.15
C LEU A 60 -1.50 -21.91 5.13
N ASP A 61 -0.50 -21.41 4.41
CA ASP A 61 0.86 -21.93 4.45
C ASP A 61 1.63 -21.46 5.70
N GLU A 62 0.99 -20.64 6.56
CA GLU A 62 1.55 -20.10 7.81
C GLU A 62 2.95 -19.48 7.63
N PRO A 63 3.11 -18.53 6.69
CA PRO A 63 4.41 -17.90 6.48
C PRO A 63 4.83 -17.11 7.72
N ASN A 64 6.12 -17.04 8.02
CA ASN A 64 6.63 -16.22 9.12
C ASN A 64 6.70 -14.73 8.74
N VAL A 65 6.80 -14.42 7.44
CA VAL A 65 6.84 -13.07 6.90
C VAL A 65 5.88 -12.98 5.72
N LEU A 66 5.04 -11.96 5.72
CA LEU A 66 4.11 -11.65 4.64
C LEU A 66 4.37 -10.24 4.15
N ILE A 67 4.57 -10.10 2.85
CA ILE A 67 4.75 -8.80 2.19
C ILE A 67 3.54 -8.57 1.29
N LEU A 68 2.82 -7.48 1.55
CA LEU A 68 1.66 -7.05 0.77
C LEU A 68 1.96 -5.72 0.10
N ASP A 69 1.81 -5.67 -1.21
CA ASP A 69 1.95 -4.46 -2.02
C ASP A 69 0.58 -4.05 -2.55
N GLU A 70 0.12 -2.86 -2.11
CA GLU A 70 -1.19 -2.29 -2.43
C GLU A 70 -2.35 -3.30 -2.28
N PRO A 71 -2.49 -3.95 -1.12
CA PRO A 71 -3.46 -5.05 -0.95
C PRO A 71 -4.91 -4.58 -1.00
N SER A 72 -5.20 -3.30 -0.75
CA SER A 72 -6.56 -2.72 -0.81
C SER A 72 -7.06 -2.51 -2.23
N ASN A 73 -6.18 -2.49 -3.24
CA ASN A 73 -6.59 -2.31 -4.62
C ASN A 73 -7.52 -3.44 -5.09
N ASP A 74 -8.63 -3.07 -5.74
CA ASP A 74 -9.64 -3.98 -6.28
C ASP A 74 -10.41 -4.82 -5.23
N LEU A 75 -10.36 -4.44 -3.94
CA LEU A 75 -11.15 -5.05 -2.88
C LEU A 75 -12.36 -4.19 -2.54
N ASP A 76 -13.49 -4.85 -2.29
CA ASP A 76 -14.65 -4.18 -1.70
C ASP A 76 -14.49 -3.98 -0.19
N THR A 77 -15.34 -3.15 0.42
CA THR A 77 -15.26 -2.78 1.84
C THR A 77 -15.36 -4.00 2.76
N ASP A 78 -16.22 -4.95 2.41
CA ASP A 78 -16.43 -6.16 3.23
C ASP A 78 -15.18 -7.05 3.20
N MET A 79 -14.53 -7.08 2.04
CA MET A 79 -13.28 -7.80 1.88
C MET A 79 -12.12 -7.15 2.66
N LEU A 80 -12.03 -5.82 2.62
CA LEU A 80 -11.00 -5.10 3.39
C LEU A 80 -11.15 -5.41 4.88
N ALA A 81 -12.37 -5.31 5.42
CA ALA A 81 -12.64 -5.62 6.82
C ALA A 81 -12.25 -7.06 7.19
N ALA A 82 -12.62 -8.04 6.34
CA ALA A 82 -12.27 -9.43 6.58
C ALA A 82 -10.76 -9.70 6.50
N MET A 83 -10.05 -8.99 5.62
CA MET A 83 -8.59 -9.07 5.52
C MET A 83 -7.91 -8.44 6.73
N GLU A 84 -8.39 -7.28 7.18
CA GLU A 84 -7.90 -6.60 8.40
C GLU A 84 -8.01 -7.51 9.61
N ASP A 85 -9.19 -8.08 9.86
CA ASP A 85 -9.43 -9.00 10.98
C ASP A 85 -8.52 -10.24 10.93
N LEU A 86 -8.22 -10.73 9.73
CA LEU A 86 -7.34 -11.87 9.56
C LEU A 86 -5.87 -11.52 9.82
N LEU A 87 -5.42 -10.35 9.37
CA LEU A 87 -4.05 -9.88 9.54
C LEU A 87 -3.78 -9.45 10.99
N ASP A 88 -4.76 -8.90 11.68
CA ASP A 88 -4.66 -8.50 13.09
C ASP A 88 -4.35 -9.69 14.01
N THR A 89 -4.89 -10.85 13.70
CA THR A 89 -4.67 -12.08 14.48
C THR A 89 -3.54 -12.95 13.97
N TRP A 90 -2.91 -12.57 12.85
CA TRP A 90 -1.84 -13.37 12.26
C TRP A 90 -0.51 -13.20 13.01
N PRO A 91 0.14 -14.30 13.47
CA PRO A 91 1.29 -14.21 14.39
C PRO A 91 2.64 -13.92 13.72
N GLY A 92 2.66 -13.70 12.40
CA GLY A 92 3.89 -13.46 11.64
C GLY A 92 4.30 -11.99 11.56
N THR A 93 5.38 -11.72 10.85
CA THR A 93 5.82 -10.35 10.53
C THR A 93 5.14 -9.87 9.26
N LEU A 94 4.37 -8.78 9.36
CA LEU A 94 3.66 -8.16 8.25
C LEU A 94 4.41 -6.92 7.75
N LEU A 95 4.69 -6.88 6.45
CA LEU A 95 5.16 -5.69 5.75
C LEU A 95 4.11 -5.28 4.71
N VAL A 96 3.53 -4.10 4.89
CA VAL A 96 2.52 -3.56 3.97
C VAL A 96 3.05 -2.32 3.29
N VAL A 97 2.95 -2.28 1.96
CA VAL A 97 3.13 -1.08 1.16
C VAL A 97 1.76 -0.65 0.67
N SER A 98 1.30 0.53 1.09
CA SER A 98 -0.02 1.04 0.71
C SER A 98 -0.07 2.56 0.84
N HIS A 99 -0.99 3.17 0.11
CA HIS A 99 -1.42 4.56 0.29
C HIS A 99 -2.78 4.66 1.01
N ASP A 100 -3.38 3.53 1.37
CA ASP A 100 -4.61 3.47 2.15
C ASP A 100 -4.32 3.69 3.64
N ARG A 101 -4.67 4.90 4.11
CA ARG A 101 -4.46 5.32 5.49
C ARG A 101 -5.15 4.39 6.49
N TYR A 102 -6.41 4.05 6.22
CA TYR A 102 -7.22 3.26 7.16
C TYR A 102 -6.64 1.85 7.31
N LEU A 103 -6.26 1.23 6.21
CA LEU A 103 -5.59 -0.07 6.24
C LEU A 103 -4.28 0.01 7.03
N MET A 104 -3.43 1.01 6.76
CA MET A 104 -2.14 1.16 7.44
C MET A 104 -2.30 1.32 8.96
N GLU A 105 -3.21 2.19 9.40
CA GLU A 105 -3.46 2.41 10.83
C GLU A 105 -4.05 1.19 11.53
N ARG A 106 -4.78 0.35 10.80
CA ARG A 106 -5.48 -0.82 11.36
C ARG A 106 -4.56 -2.04 11.52
N VAL A 107 -3.70 -2.29 10.53
CA VAL A 107 -2.93 -3.55 10.46
C VAL A 107 -1.45 -3.41 10.79
N THR A 108 -0.96 -2.20 11.10
CA THR A 108 0.47 -1.97 11.36
C THR A 108 0.71 -1.23 12.67
N ASP A 109 1.70 -1.70 13.46
CA ASP A 109 2.14 -1.06 14.70
C ASP A 109 3.17 0.04 14.45
N GLN A 110 3.90 -0.03 13.32
CA GLN A 110 4.97 0.91 12.98
C GLN A 110 4.85 1.31 11.51
N GLN A 111 5.05 2.60 11.25
CA GLN A 111 4.93 3.13 9.90
C GLN A 111 6.24 3.82 9.49
N TYR A 112 6.56 3.70 8.21
CA TYR A 112 7.73 4.28 7.59
C TYR A 112 7.33 4.95 6.28
N ALA A 113 8.04 6.02 5.89
CA ALA A 113 7.85 6.65 4.61
C ALA A 113 9.17 6.88 3.88
N VAL A 114 9.10 6.91 2.55
CA VAL A 114 10.18 7.40 1.70
C VAL A 114 9.86 8.85 1.34
N ILE A 115 10.62 9.78 1.92
CA ILE A 115 10.46 11.22 1.70
C ILE A 115 11.79 11.75 1.19
N ASP A 116 11.78 12.42 0.04
CA ASP A 116 12.99 12.98 -0.61
C ASP A 116 14.13 11.95 -0.74
N GLY A 117 13.80 10.70 -1.09
CA GLY A 117 14.75 9.60 -1.23
C GLY A 117 15.30 9.05 0.10
N SER A 118 14.80 9.51 1.24
CA SER A 118 15.21 9.05 2.56
C SER A 118 14.11 8.21 3.20
N PHE A 119 14.50 7.06 3.75
CA PHE A 119 13.61 6.18 4.51
C PHE A 119 13.53 6.67 5.96
N ARG A 120 12.31 6.97 6.43
CA ARG A 120 12.05 7.55 7.75
C ARG A 120 11.02 6.75 8.51
N HIS A 121 11.28 6.51 9.79
CA HIS A 121 10.28 6.04 10.74
C HIS A 121 9.32 7.20 11.10
N LEU A 122 8.02 6.89 11.16
CA LEU A 122 6.95 7.84 11.44
C LEU A 122 6.23 7.46 12.75
N PRO A 123 6.72 7.89 13.91
CA PRO A 123 6.04 7.60 15.20
C PRO A 123 4.63 8.18 15.28
N GLY A 124 4.36 9.28 14.59
CA GLY A 124 3.05 9.92 14.48
C GLY A 124 2.19 9.35 13.34
N GLY A 125 2.64 8.26 12.70
CA GLY A 125 1.88 7.57 11.67
C GLY A 125 1.64 8.38 10.41
N VAL A 126 0.49 8.14 9.78
CA VAL A 126 0.12 8.81 8.51
C VAL A 126 -0.07 10.31 8.69
N ASP A 127 -0.49 10.79 9.86
CA ASP A 127 -0.63 12.23 10.11
C ASP A 127 0.73 12.94 10.06
N GLU A 128 1.77 12.33 10.60
CA GLU A 128 3.14 12.85 10.49
C GLU A 128 3.62 12.87 9.03
N TYR A 129 3.32 11.83 8.25
CA TYR A 129 3.62 11.80 6.82
C TYR A 129 2.97 12.98 6.08
N LEU A 130 1.68 13.23 6.32
CA LEU A 130 0.96 14.33 5.68
C LEU A 130 1.55 15.70 6.04
N ALA A 131 1.93 15.88 7.32
CA ALA A 131 2.55 17.13 7.77
C ALA A 131 3.92 17.36 7.11
N LEU A 132 4.76 16.32 7.04
CA LEU A 132 6.09 16.38 6.40
C LEU A 132 5.98 16.60 4.89
N SER A 133 5.03 15.93 4.24
CA SER A 133 4.80 16.05 2.80
C SER A 133 4.32 17.46 2.43
N ALA A 134 3.44 18.06 3.24
CA ALA A 134 2.97 19.42 3.04
C ALA A 134 4.09 20.46 3.25
N ALA A 135 4.97 20.24 4.24
CA ALA A 135 6.12 21.11 4.51
C ALA A 135 7.16 21.02 3.38
N GLY A 136 7.41 19.83 2.83
CA GLY A 136 8.32 19.60 1.69
C GLY A 136 7.81 20.25 0.40
N ALA A 137 6.50 20.16 0.12
CA ALA A 137 5.89 20.80 -1.04
C ALA A 137 5.98 22.34 -0.99
N GLY A 138 5.88 22.93 0.20
CA GLY A 138 6.06 24.38 0.40
C GLY A 138 7.51 24.86 0.16
N GLY A 139 8.51 24.04 0.49
CA GLY A 139 9.93 24.36 0.29
C GLY A 139 10.37 24.34 -1.17
N SER A 140 9.85 23.46 -1.99
CA SER A 140 10.16 23.36 -3.42
C SER A 140 9.62 24.54 -4.24
N ALA A 141 8.46 25.08 -3.87
CA ALA A 141 7.87 26.24 -4.57
C ALA A 141 8.63 27.55 -4.25
N ALA A 142 9.14 27.71 -3.04
CA ALA A 142 9.92 28.90 -2.66
C ALA A 142 11.32 28.92 -3.30
N GLY A 143 11.98 27.76 -3.41
CA GLY A 143 13.30 27.64 -4.06
C GLY A 143 13.24 27.92 -5.57
N SER A 144 12.19 27.51 -6.25
CA SER A 144 12.03 27.78 -7.70
C SER A 144 11.70 29.24 -8.02
N ALA A 145 11.02 29.95 -7.11
CA ALA A 145 10.73 31.37 -7.27
C ALA A 145 11.98 32.23 -7.09
N GLN A 146 12.82 31.92 -6.11
CA GLN A 146 14.08 32.62 -5.88
C GLN A 146 15.11 32.37 -6.98
N ALA A 147 15.20 31.15 -7.51
CA ALA A 147 16.10 30.86 -8.62
C ALA A 147 15.70 31.58 -9.91
N ARG A 148 14.40 31.78 -10.19
CA ARG A 148 13.92 32.57 -11.33
C ARG A 148 14.15 34.06 -11.15
N ALA A 149 14.03 34.61 -9.93
CA ALA A 149 14.30 36.00 -9.64
C ALA A 149 15.79 36.36 -9.78
N ALA A 150 16.69 35.46 -9.38
CA ALA A 150 18.14 35.63 -9.55
C ALA A 150 18.59 35.56 -11.03
N SER A 151 17.96 34.70 -11.82
CA SER A 151 18.25 34.61 -13.28
C SER A 151 17.77 35.81 -14.08
N SER A 152 16.66 36.44 -13.69
CA SER A 152 16.16 37.66 -14.38
C SER A 152 16.93 38.92 -14.02
N ALA A 153 17.60 38.96 -12.86
CA ALA A 153 18.44 40.10 -12.44
C ALA A 153 19.81 40.12 -13.15
N GLN A 154 20.32 39.00 -13.62
CA GLN A 154 21.60 38.92 -14.35
C GLN A 154 21.51 39.16 -15.86
N ALA A 155 20.31 39.18 -16.43
CA ALA A 155 20.10 39.40 -17.89
C ALA A 155 19.97 40.86 -18.27
N SER A 156 20.01 41.84 -17.33
CA SER A 156 19.82 43.28 -17.60
C SER A 156 21.08 44.12 -17.41
N ALA A 157 22.25 43.53 -17.31
CA ALA A 157 23.52 44.24 -17.18
C ALA A 157 24.47 43.91 -18.36
N GLU A 158 24.18 44.37 -19.53
CA GLU A 158 25.13 44.42 -20.65
C GLU A 158 25.62 45.87 -20.78
N PRO A 159 26.95 46.17 -20.76
CA PRO A 159 27.44 47.52 -20.79
C PRO A 159 27.48 48.05 -22.23
N ASP A 160 26.92 49.22 -22.36
CA ASP A 160 26.98 50.10 -23.52
C ASP A 160 28.42 50.40 -23.92
N THR A 161 28.87 50.01 -25.13
CA THR A 161 30.14 50.40 -25.68
C THR A 161 30.01 51.65 -26.54
N PRO A 162 30.78 52.71 -26.33
CA PRO A 162 30.65 53.93 -27.10
C PRO A 162 31.22 53.77 -28.51
N LYS A 163 30.46 54.17 -29.52
CA LYS A 163 30.92 54.30 -30.91
C LYS A 163 31.92 55.44 -30.99
N VAL A 164 33.15 55.12 -31.39
CA VAL A 164 34.15 56.10 -31.78
C VAL A 164 33.88 56.44 -33.24
N SER A 165 33.58 57.72 -33.48
CA SER A 165 33.55 58.36 -34.79
C SER A 165 34.98 58.67 -35.16
N GLY A 166 35.49 58.18 -36.28
CA GLY A 166 36.72 58.56 -36.92
C GLY A 166 36.46 59.05 -38.31
N ALA A 167 36.65 60.34 -38.50
CA ALA A 167 36.71 60.98 -39.80
C ALA A 167 38.08 60.84 -40.40
N GLU A 168 38.11 60.78 -41.73
CA GLU A 168 39.00 61.01 -42.82
C GLU A 168 39.26 59.81 -43.73
#